data_aa0c4ec753e01857ecae4f9c0c9e58b2
#
_entry.id   aa0c4ec753e01857ecae4f9c0c9e58b2
#
_cell.length_a   1.000
_cell.length_b   1.000
_cell.length_c   1.000
_cell.angle_alpha   90.00
_cell.angle_beta   90.00
_cell.angle_gamma   90.00
#
_symmetry.space_group_name_H-M   'P 1'
#
loop_
_entity.id
_entity.type
_entity.pdbx_description
1 polymer ?
#
loop_
_entity_poly.entity_id
_entity_poly.type
_entity_poly.pdbx_seq_one_letter_code
_entity_poly.pdbx_strand_id
1 'polypeptide(L)'
;MSEERSIDGPRIERAVREILLAIGEDPGREGLVETPERVAEAYAHLFSGLDIDPASYLEVSFAADSHDAVLLRDLPLASMCEHHLLPFVGRAHVAYVPEERVVGLSEIVHLVDGFARRPQLQERLTAQVADALYRTLGSRGSVVVIEAEQLCMTMRGAQKPGTVTVTSAVRGVLDEDPGRRAEIMALISRSERRG
;
A
#
# COMPACT_ATOMS: atom_id res chain seq x y z
N MET A 1 4.34 -0.96 27.44
CA MET A 1 3.05 -0.32 27.19
C MET A 1 3.31 0.68 26.07
N SER A 2 2.98 0.33 24.83
CA SER A 2 2.98 1.29 23.74
C SER A 2 1.76 2.19 23.95
N GLU A 3 1.99 3.51 24.13
CA GLU A 3 0.90 4.48 24.05
C GLU A 3 0.14 4.23 22.74
N GLU A 4 -1.16 3.99 22.82
CA GLU A 4 -2.05 3.96 21.65
C GLU A 4 -1.85 5.27 20.89
N ARG A 5 -1.18 5.19 19.74
CA ARG A 5 -0.97 6.34 18.85
C ARG A 5 -2.26 6.61 18.07
N SER A 6 -3.29 7.08 18.74
CA SER A 6 -4.48 7.56 18.03
C SER A 6 -4.15 8.85 17.27
N ILE A 7 -4.66 8.98 16.07
CA ILE A 7 -4.50 10.22 15.26
C ILE A 7 -5.20 11.37 15.97
N ASP A 8 -4.44 12.42 16.30
CA ASP A 8 -4.92 13.64 16.98
C ASP A 8 -5.58 14.58 15.94
N GLY A 9 -6.87 14.33 15.67
CA GLY A 9 -7.67 15.13 14.73
C GLY A 9 -7.64 16.63 15.06
N PRO A 10 -7.95 17.07 16.28
CA PRO A 10 -7.90 18.49 16.65
C PRO A 10 -6.54 19.14 16.43
N ARG A 11 -5.44 18.40 16.56
CA ARG A 11 -4.11 18.90 16.26
C ARG A 11 -3.87 19.06 14.77
N ILE A 12 -4.38 18.13 13.97
CA ILE A 12 -4.32 18.21 12.49
C ILE A 12 -5.13 19.41 12.01
N GLU A 13 -6.34 19.61 12.51
CA GLU A 13 -7.18 20.75 12.16
C GLU A 13 -6.46 22.09 12.38
N ARG A 14 -5.83 22.26 13.54
CA ARG A 14 -5.03 23.46 13.83
C ARG A 14 -3.89 23.63 12.85
N ALA A 15 -3.16 22.55 12.55
CA ALA A 15 -2.05 22.58 11.59
C ALA A 15 -2.52 22.95 10.18
N VAL A 16 -3.66 22.41 9.73
CA VAL A 16 -4.25 22.74 8.42
C VAL A 16 -4.68 24.20 8.34
N ARG A 17 -5.27 24.73 9.42
CA ARG A 17 -5.60 26.17 9.50
C ARG A 17 -4.36 27.05 9.36
N GLU A 18 -3.27 26.69 10.03
CA GLU A 18 -1.98 27.39 9.91
C GLU A 18 -1.38 27.30 8.50
N ILE A 19 -1.51 26.15 7.84
CA ILE A 19 -1.10 25.99 6.44
C ILE A 19 -1.89 26.93 5.54
N LEU A 20 -3.21 27.00 5.68
CA LEU A 20 -4.06 27.91 4.90
C LEU A 20 -3.63 29.38 5.08
N LEU A 21 -3.42 29.81 6.31
CA LEU A 21 -2.91 31.16 6.60
C LEU A 21 -1.54 31.39 5.99
N ALA A 22 -0.63 30.41 6.09
CA ALA A 22 0.75 30.54 5.59
C ALA A 22 0.83 30.64 4.06
N ILE A 23 -0.11 30.06 3.33
CA ILE A 23 -0.20 30.21 1.86
C ILE A 23 -0.97 31.47 1.42
N GLY A 24 -1.46 32.27 2.38
CA GLY A 24 -2.17 33.52 2.11
C GLY A 24 -3.69 33.39 1.89
N GLU A 25 -4.28 32.26 2.29
CA GLU A 25 -5.72 32.03 2.22
C GLU A 25 -6.44 32.43 3.51
N ASP A 26 -7.74 32.74 3.37
CA ASP A 26 -8.63 32.97 4.51
C ASP A 26 -9.33 31.66 4.91
N PRO A 27 -8.95 31.01 6.04
CA PRO A 27 -9.59 29.79 6.49
C PRO A 27 -11.04 29.97 6.96
N GLY A 28 -11.51 31.23 7.10
CA GLY A 28 -12.87 31.56 7.48
C GLY A 28 -13.84 31.69 6.32
N ARG A 29 -13.37 31.76 5.06
CA ARG A 29 -14.25 31.86 3.90
C ARG A 29 -15.07 30.57 3.68
N GLU A 30 -16.27 30.70 3.12
CA GLU A 30 -17.26 29.64 2.94
C GLU A 30 -16.67 28.31 2.40
N GLY A 31 -15.78 28.37 1.39
CA GLY A 31 -15.19 27.17 0.79
C GLY A 31 -14.08 26.50 1.62
N LEU A 32 -13.56 27.13 2.68
CA LEU A 32 -12.44 26.63 3.48
C LEU A 32 -12.77 26.42 4.96
N VAL A 33 -13.89 26.90 5.45
CA VAL A 33 -14.26 26.85 6.88
C VAL A 33 -14.27 25.42 7.43
N GLU A 34 -14.68 24.43 6.62
CA GLU A 34 -14.71 23.00 7.01
C GLU A 34 -13.46 22.23 6.56
N THR A 35 -12.54 22.85 5.81
CA THR A 35 -11.35 22.17 5.27
C THR A 35 -10.47 21.57 6.34
N PRO A 36 -10.20 22.24 7.49
CA PRO A 36 -9.40 21.65 8.56
C PRO A 36 -9.97 20.33 9.09
N GLU A 37 -11.26 20.26 9.36
CA GLU A 37 -11.96 19.06 9.83
C GLU A 37 -11.92 17.95 8.79
N ARG A 38 -12.26 18.25 7.54
CA ARG A 38 -12.24 17.28 6.42
C ARG A 38 -10.86 16.69 6.17
N VAL A 39 -9.80 17.48 6.31
CA VAL A 39 -8.42 16.99 6.20
C VAL A 39 -8.07 16.10 7.38
N ALA A 40 -8.48 16.44 8.59
CA ALA A 40 -8.25 15.60 9.76
C ALA A 40 -8.94 14.23 9.61
N GLU A 41 -10.19 14.18 9.17
CA GLU A 41 -10.91 12.94 8.87
C GLU A 41 -10.23 12.13 7.77
N ALA A 42 -9.82 12.78 6.67
CA ALA A 42 -9.10 12.13 5.59
C ALA A 42 -7.78 11.51 6.09
N TYR A 43 -7.03 12.20 6.94
CA TYR A 43 -5.77 11.70 7.49
C TYR A 43 -5.99 10.57 8.49
N ALA A 44 -7.07 10.58 9.26
CA ALA A 44 -7.44 9.46 10.12
C ALA A 44 -7.63 8.17 9.30
N HIS A 45 -8.22 8.26 8.11
CA HIS A 45 -8.36 7.13 7.20
C HIS A 45 -7.03 6.76 6.51
N LEU A 46 -6.33 7.74 5.93
CA LEU A 46 -5.11 7.52 5.15
C LEU A 46 -3.93 6.98 5.98
N PHE A 47 -3.93 7.24 7.28
CA PHE A 47 -2.89 6.81 8.21
C PHE A 47 -3.35 5.76 9.23
N SER A 48 -4.53 5.15 9.02
CA SER A 48 -5.10 4.14 9.92
C SER A 48 -4.24 2.87 10.07
N GLY A 49 -3.27 2.66 9.21
CA GLY A 49 -2.33 1.55 9.30
C GLY A 49 -1.18 1.75 10.31
N LEU A 50 -1.04 2.95 10.90
CA LEU A 50 0.07 3.22 11.84
C LEU A 50 -0.04 2.45 13.15
N ASP A 51 -1.26 2.17 13.61
CA ASP A 51 -1.53 1.58 14.92
C ASP A 51 -1.78 0.07 14.88
N ILE A 52 -1.64 -0.55 13.70
CA ILE A 52 -1.83 -1.98 13.49
C ILE A 52 -0.54 -2.65 13.02
N ASP A 53 -0.39 -3.93 13.31
CA ASP A 53 0.56 -4.79 12.60
C ASP A 53 -0.16 -5.48 11.45
N PRO A 54 0.07 -5.09 10.18
CA PRO A 54 -0.64 -5.69 9.06
C PRO A 54 -0.36 -7.18 8.88
N ALA A 55 0.79 -7.67 9.37
CA ALA A 55 1.12 -9.09 9.29
C ALA A 55 0.18 -9.96 10.14
N SER A 56 -0.50 -9.40 11.15
CA SER A 56 -1.49 -10.11 11.97
C SER A 56 -2.70 -10.61 11.17
N TYR A 57 -3.04 -9.98 10.05
CA TYR A 57 -4.11 -10.49 9.17
C TYR A 57 -3.80 -11.87 8.59
N LEU A 58 -2.53 -12.27 8.49
CA LEU A 58 -2.13 -13.57 7.99
C LEU A 58 -2.33 -14.72 9.00
N GLU A 59 -2.67 -14.42 10.25
CA GLU A 59 -3.03 -15.42 11.27
C GLU A 59 -4.33 -16.13 10.91
N VAL A 60 -5.25 -15.46 10.21
CA VAL A 60 -6.50 -16.05 9.70
C VAL A 60 -6.19 -16.83 8.43
N SER A 61 -5.80 -18.08 8.60
CA SER A 61 -5.34 -18.95 7.52
C SER A 61 -5.86 -20.38 7.71
N PHE A 62 -5.88 -21.15 6.61
CA PHE A 62 -6.44 -22.49 6.52
C PHE A 62 -5.36 -23.48 6.06
N ALA A 63 -5.59 -24.80 6.24
CA ALA A 63 -4.70 -25.80 5.69
C ALA A 63 -4.67 -25.71 4.16
N ALA A 64 -3.47 -25.83 3.58
CA ALA A 64 -3.33 -25.85 2.12
C ALA A 64 -3.55 -27.27 1.57
N ASP A 65 -4.39 -27.39 0.56
CA ASP A 65 -4.60 -28.66 -0.15
C ASP A 65 -3.67 -28.80 -1.38
N SER A 66 -3.00 -27.71 -1.77
CA SER A 66 -2.12 -27.64 -2.94
C SER A 66 -0.99 -26.66 -2.70
N HIS A 67 0.11 -26.85 -3.43
CA HIS A 67 1.25 -25.91 -3.50
C HIS A 67 1.24 -25.06 -4.78
N ASP A 68 0.09 -24.95 -5.44
CA ASP A 68 -0.07 -24.09 -6.60
C ASP A 68 -0.04 -22.62 -6.17
N ALA A 69 0.47 -21.77 -7.05
CA ALA A 69 0.56 -20.35 -6.74
C ALA A 69 -0.81 -19.69 -6.69
N VAL A 70 -1.05 -18.91 -5.64
CA VAL A 70 -2.21 -18.03 -5.51
C VAL A 70 -1.81 -16.64 -5.99
N LEU A 71 -2.58 -16.05 -6.89
CA LEU A 71 -2.34 -14.70 -7.43
C LEU A 71 -3.60 -13.83 -7.28
N LEU A 72 -3.48 -12.74 -6.53
CA LEU A 72 -4.38 -11.59 -6.57
C LEU A 72 -3.72 -10.50 -7.42
N ARG A 73 -4.42 -10.04 -8.44
CA ARG A 73 -3.92 -8.96 -9.30
C ARG A 73 -4.90 -7.82 -9.41
N ASP A 74 -4.39 -6.69 -9.87
CA ASP A 74 -5.18 -5.48 -10.10
C ASP A 74 -5.85 -4.95 -8.82
N LEU A 75 -5.23 -5.17 -7.63
CA LEU A 75 -5.70 -4.60 -6.38
C LEU A 75 -5.50 -3.08 -6.42
N PRO A 76 -6.58 -2.27 -6.37
CA PRO A 76 -6.42 -0.83 -6.29
C PRO A 76 -5.57 -0.45 -5.07
N LEU A 77 -4.63 0.46 -5.26
CA LEU A 77 -3.70 0.90 -4.24
C LEU A 77 -3.66 2.41 -4.17
N ALA A 78 -3.76 2.96 -2.96
CA ALA A 78 -3.43 4.34 -2.66
C ALA A 78 -2.57 4.38 -1.39
N SER A 79 -1.52 5.18 -1.40
CA SER A 79 -0.65 5.39 -0.25
C SER A 79 -0.09 6.82 -0.26
N MET A 80 0.56 7.23 0.84
CA MET A 80 1.09 8.58 1.00
C MET A 80 2.61 8.58 1.00
N CYS A 81 3.21 9.27 0.03
CA CYS A 81 4.65 9.45 -0.03
C CYS A 81 5.17 10.13 1.24
N GLU A 82 6.10 9.49 1.95
CA GLU A 82 6.63 10.01 3.22
C GLU A 82 7.41 11.33 3.07
N HIS A 83 7.96 11.60 1.88
CA HIS A 83 8.77 12.82 1.65
C HIS A 83 7.94 14.09 1.49
N HIS A 84 6.71 13.97 0.98
CA HIS A 84 5.92 15.15 0.59
C HIS A 84 4.49 15.13 1.11
N LEU A 85 4.03 14.01 1.73
CA LEU A 85 2.63 13.76 2.08
C LEU A 85 1.69 13.98 0.89
N LEU A 86 2.17 13.66 -0.31
CA LEU A 86 1.35 13.59 -1.53
C LEU A 86 1.08 12.12 -1.87
N PRO A 87 -0.09 11.79 -2.40
CA PRO A 87 -0.42 10.40 -2.68
C PRO A 87 0.38 9.82 -3.85
N PHE A 88 0.52 8.51 -3.84
CA PHE A 88 0.75 7.71 -5.02
C PHE A 88 -0.39 6.71 -5.16
N VAL A 89 -0.86 6.53 -6.37
CA VAL A 89 -2.04 5.73 -6.66
C VAL A 89 -1.77 4.77 -7.81
N GLY A 90 -2.31 3.56 -7.71
CA GLY A 90 -2.04 2.55 -8.71
C GLY A 90 -2.65 1.20 -8.39
N ARG A 91 -1.88 0.15 -8.62
CA ARG A 91 -2.31 -1.24 -8.41
C ARG A 91 -1.21 -2.07 -7.79
N ALA A 92 -1.60 -3.03 -6.96
CA ALA A 92 -0.73 -4.07 -6.45
C ALA A 92 -1.12 -5.43 -7.05
N HIS A 93 -0.11 -6.25 -7.33
CA HIS A 93 -0.23 -7.64 -7.74
C HIS A 93 0.53 -8.46 -6.72
N VAL A 94 -0.15 -9.40 -6.09
CA VAL A 94 0.38 -10.18 -4.96
C VAL A 94 0.23 -11.66 -5.28
N ALA A 95 1.35 -12.37 -5.31
CA ALA A 95 1.35 -13.81 -5.48
C ALA A 95 2.16 -14.51 -4.39
N TYR A 96 1.75 -15.70 -4.00
CA TYR A 96 2.53 -16.57 -3.13
C TYR A 96 2.31 -18.05 -3.46
N VAL A 97 3.27 -18.87 -3.08
CA VAL A 97 3.19 -20.34 -3.16
C VAL A 97 2.98 -20.86 -1.75
N PRO A 98 1.83 -21.45 -1.43
CA PRO A 98 1.58 -22.00 -0.10
C PRO A 98 2.58 -23.11 0.28
N GLU A 99 2.93 -23.22 1.56
CA GLU A 99 3.55 -24.40 2.13
C GLU A 99 2.47 -25.25 2.85
N GLU A 100 2.19 -24.96 4.09
CA GLU A 100 1.17 -25.67 4.87
C GLU A 100 -0.16 -24.94 4.96
N ARG A 101 -0.17 -23.64 4.66
CA ARG A 101 -1.31 -22.77 4.90
C ARG A 101 -1.61 -21.85 3.72
N VAL A 102 -2.90 -21.63 3.49
CA VAL A 102 -3.44 -20.59 2.61
C VAL A 102 -4.15 -19.55 3.45
N VAL A 103 -4.05 -18.29 3.04
CA VAL A 103 -4.72 -17.17 3.68
C VAL A 103 -5.96 -16.74 2.89
N GLY A 104 -6.97 -16.23 3.57
CA GLY A 104 -8.16 -15.70 2.91
C GLY A 104 -7.81 -14.55 1.96
N LEU A 105 -8.51 -14.44 0.83
CA LEU A 105 -8.22 -13.39 -0.16
C LEU A 105 -8.41 -11.99 0.40
N SER A 106 -9.40 -11.80 1.29
CA SER A 106 -9.63 -10.54 2.02
C SER A 106 -8.45 -10.15 2.90
N GLU A 107 -7.78 -11.13 3.51
CA GLU A 107 -6.66 -10.88 4.41
C GLU A 107 -5.42 -10.37 3.64
N ILE A 108 -5.26 -10.80 2.38
CA ILE A 108 -4.24 -10.24 1.50
C ILE A 108 -4.52 -8.76 1.19
N VAL A 109 -5.80 -8.41 0.96
CA VAL A 109 -6.21 -7.02 0.76
C VAL A 109 -5.93 -6.19 2.02
N HIS A 110 -6.32 -6.70 3.20
CA HIS A 110 -6.07 -6.04 4.48
C HIS A 110 -4.57 -5.88 4.77
N LEU A 111 -3.74 -6.88 4.42
CA LEU A 111 -2.29 -6.80 4.53
C LEU A 111 -1.73 -5.64 3.69
N VAL A 112 -2.12 -5.57 2.41
CA VAL A 112 -1.67 -4.52 1.48
C VAL A 112 -2.12 -3.15 1.97
N ASP A 113 -3.40 -2.99 2.32
CA ASP A 113 -3.97 -1.75 2.83
C ASP A 113 -3.31 -1.30 4.13
N GLY A 114 -3.10 -2.21 5.07
CA GLY A 114 -2.48 -1.91 6.35
C GLY A 114 -1.05 -1.37 6.22
N PHE A 115 -0.27 -1.91 5.27
CA PHE A 115 1.04 -1.35 4.95
C PHE A 115 0.97 -0.07 4.11
N ALA A 116 -0.05 0.09 3.26
CA ALA A 116 -0.23 1.27 2.42
C ALA A 116 -0.72 2.50 3.20
N ARG A 117 -1.55 2.31 4.24
CA ARG A 117 -2.13 3.39 5.05
C ARG A 117 -1.16 3.95 6.10
N ARG A 118 0.03 4.36 5.64
CA ARG A 118 1.13 4.95 6.40
C ARG A 118 1.89 5.93 5.52
N PRO A 119 2.72 6.83 6.07
CA PRO A 119 3.75 7.48 5.28
C PRO A 119 4.70 6.41 4.71
N GLN A 120 4.81 6.30 3.38
CA GLN A 120 5.48 5.18 2.71
C GLN A 120 6.43 5.59 1.59
N LEU A 121 7.27 4.63 1.25
CA LEU A 121 7.97 4.52 -0.03
C LEU A 121 7.41 3.31 -0.77
N GLN A 122 7.20 3.42 -2.07
CA GLN A 122 6.64 2.33 -2.86
C GLN A 122 7.51 1.06 -2.77
N GLU A 123 8.82 1.22 -2.79
CA GLU A 123 9.80 0.14 -2.67
C GLU A 123 9.71 -0.58 -1.33
N ARG A 124 9.53 0.19 -0.24
CA ARG A 124 9.37 -0.36 1.11
C ARG A 124 8.04 -1.10 1.24
N LEU A 125 6.95 -0.52 0.75
CA LEU A 125 5.64 -1.14 0.75
C LEU A 125 5.67 -2.50 0.03
N THR A 126 6.26 -2.53 -1.18
CA THR A 126 6.41 -3.75 -1.97
C THR A 126 7.18 -4.83 -1.22
N ALA A 127 8.29 -4.46 -0.59
CA ALA A 127 9.11 -5.39 0.17
C ALA A 127 8.39 -5.89 1.44
N GLN A 128 7.70 -5.03 2.18
CA GLN A 128 6.99 -5.39 3.41
C GLN A 128 5.87 -6.39 3.16
N VAL A 129 5.09 -6.22 2.10
CA VAL A 129 4.03 -7.18 1.72
C VAL A 129 4.64 -8.53 1.34
N ALA A 130 5.71 -8.53 0.54
CA ALA A 130 6.40 -9.77 0.15
C ALA A 130 7.01 -10.50 1.36
N ASP A 131 7.66 -9.76 2.26
CA ASP A 131 8.26 -10.29 3.48
C ASP A 131 7.21 -10.88 4.43
N ALA A 132 6.06 -10.25 4.60
CA ALA A 132 4.98 -10.74 5.44
C ALA A 132 4.44 -12.09 4.93
N LEU A 133 4.17 -12.20 3.63
CA LEU A 133 3.73 -13.46 3.03
C LEU A 133 4.79 -14.56 3.14
N TYR A 134 6.05 -14.23 2.98
CA TYR A 134 7.12 -15.22 3.05
C TYR A 134 7.42 -15.65 4.49
N ARG A 135 7.56 -14.69 5.43
CA ARG A 135 8.03 -14.96 6.79
C ARG A 135 6.90 -15.26 7.76
N THR A 136 5.79 -14.48 7.72
CA THR A 136 4.71 -14.62 8.70
C THR A 136 3.74 -15.73 8.31
N LEU A 137 3.30 -15.78 7.03
CA LEU A 137 2.49 -16.89 6.54
C LEU A 137 3.30 -18.19 6.40
N GLY A 138 4.62 -18.10 6.27
CA GLY A 138 5.49 -19.25 6.04
C GLY A 138 5.33 -19.84 4.64
N SER A 139 5.02 -19.01 3.64
CA SER A 139 4.89 -19.47 2.26
C SER A 139 6.26 -19.91 1.69
N ARG A 140 6.25 -20.82 0.71
CA ARG A 140 7.47 -21.25 -0.01
C ARG A 140 8.12 -20.11 -0.78
N GLY A 141 7.35 -19.15 -1.24
CA GLY A 141 7.83 -17.97 -1.93
C GLY A 141 6.70 -16.98 -2.19
N SER A 142 7.08 -15.73 -2.42
CA SER A 142 6.15 -14.65 -2.73
C SER A 142 6.70 -13.73 -3.82
N VAL A 143 5.80 -13.13 -4.59
CA VAL A 143 6.07 -12.05 -5.55
C VAL A 143 5.06 -10.95 -5.32
N VAL A 144 5.55 -9.73 -5.18
CA VAL A 144 4.71 -8.53 -5.13
C VAL A 144 5.21 -7.56 -6.18
N VAL A 145 4.29 -7.05 -6.99
CA VAL A 145 4.55 -5.99 -7.97
C VAL A 145 3.58 -4.85 -7.69
N ILE A 146 4.10 -3.63 -7.61
CA ILE A 146 3.28 -2.42 -7.47
C ILE A 146 3.60 -1.48 -8.61
N GLU A 147 2.55 -1.00 -9.27
CA GLU A 147 2.59 -0.02 -10.34
C GLU A 147 1.80 1.20 -9.89
N ALA A 148 2.43 2.37 -9.77
CA ALA A 148 1.76 3.55 -9.29
C ALA A 148 2.27 4.84 -9.93
N GLU A 149 1.37 5.80 -10.10
CA GLU A 149 1.70 7.19 -10.43
C GLU A 149 2.00 7.95 -9.14
N GLN A 150 3.14 8.63 -9.11
CA GLN A 150 3.63 9.40 -7.97
C GLN A 150 3.22 10.87 -8.11
N LEU A 151 2.20 11.34 -7.36
CA LEU A 151 1.74 12.74 -7.50
C LEU A 151 2.82 13.75 -7.09
N CYS A 152 3.77 13.36 -6.25
CA CYS A 152 4.93 14.20 -5.93
C CYS A 152 5.86 14.45 -7.14
N MET A 153 5.76 13.63 -8.20
CA MET A 153 6.48 13.82 -9.46
C MET A 153 5.63 14.49 -10.54
N THR A 154 4.31 14.25 -10.54
CA THR A 154 3.42 14.74 -11.60
C THR A 154 2.95 16.16 -11.38
N MET A 155 2.56 16.51 -10.13
CA MET A 155 2.02 17.83 -9.79
C MET A 155 3.11 18.88 -9.56
N ARG A 156 4.32 18.46 -9.22
CA ARG A 156 5.47 19.30 -8.91
C ARG A 156 6.78 18.57 -9.27
N GLY A 157 7.93 19.20 -9.03
CA GLY A 157 9.25 18.61 -9.27
C GLY A 157 9.46 18.33 -10.76
N ALA A 158 9.57 17.06 -11.14
CA ALA A 158 9.84 16.67 -12.54
C ALA A 158 8.71 16.97 -13.52
N GLN A 159 7.48 17.14 -13.03
CA GLN A 159 6.28 17.44 -13.84
C GLN A 159 6.11 16.47 -15.04
N LYS A 160 6.11 15.17 -14.73
CA LYS A 160 5.97 14.08 -15.71
C LYS A 160 4.68 13.28 -15.48
N PRO A 161 3.51 13.85 -15.85
CA PRO A 161 2.24 13.12 -15.73
C PRO A 161 2.26 11.86 -16.61
N GLY A 162 1.55 10.81 -16.13
CA GLY A 162 1.51 9.52 -16.81
C GLY A 162 2.75 8.63 -16.63
N THR A 163 3.77 9.10 -15.88
CA THR A 163 4.90 8.25 -15.52
C THR A 163 4.48 7.26 -14.44
N VAL A 164 4.57 5.97 -14.73
CA VAL A 164 4.30 4.90 -13.78
C VAL A 164 5.62 4.38 -13.20
N THR A 165 5.72 4.35 -11.89
CA THR A 165 6.81 3.68 -11.17
C THR A 165 6.41 2.24 -10.94
N VAL A 166 7.26 1.28 -11.32
CA VAL A 166 7.06 -0.14 -11.08
C VAL A 166 8.11 -0.63 -10.09
N THR A 167 7.65 -1.25 -9.00
CA THR A 167 8.51 -1.89 -8.02
C THR A 167 8.14 -3.36 -7.88
N SER A 168 9.13 -4.22 -7.65
CA SER A 168 8.91 -5.65 -7.45
C SER A 168 9.75 -6.19 -6.30
N ALA A 169 9.20 -7.14 -5.57
CA ALA A 169 9.90 -7.89 -4.54
C ALA A 169 9.59 -9.38 -4.69
N VAL A 170 10.63 -10.21 -4.64
CA VAL A 170 10.54 -11.67 -4.80
C VAL A 170 11.19 -12.33 -3.60
N ARG A 171 10.64 -13.46 -3.10
CA ARG A 171 11.17 -14.20 -1.96
C ARG A 171 11.06 -15.72 -2.18
N GLY A 172 11.96 -16.45 -1.52
CA GLY A 172 11.95 -17.91 -1.45
C GLY A 172 12.12 -18.58 -2.81
N VAL A 173 11.40 -19.68 -3.04
CA VAL A 173 11.52 -20.49 -4.27
C VAL A 173 11.28 -19.71 -5.55
N LEU A 174 10.56 -18.60 -5.48
CA LEU A 174 10.32 -17.73 -6.66
C LEU A 174 11.53 -16.85 -6.99
N ASP A 175 12.42 -16.62 -6.04
CA ASP A 175 13.71 -15.97 -6.28
C ASP A 175 14.74 -16.96 -6.85
N GLU A 176 14.69 -18.22 -6.41
CA GLU A 176 15.59 -19.30 -6.79
C GLU A 176 15.24 -19.92 -8.15
N ASP A 177 13.95 -19.95 -8.54
CA ASP A 177 13.45 -20.52 -9.81
C ASP A 177 12.95 -19.45 -10.78
N PRO A 178 13.80 -19.03 -11.74
CA PRO A 178 13.43 -18.05 -12.76
C PRO A 178 12.25 -18.49 -13.65
N GLY A 179 12.05 -19.78 -13.85
CA GLY A 179 10.96 -20.32 -14.67
C GLY A 179 9.61 -20.11 -14.01
N ARG A 180 9.47 -20.53 -12.75
CA ARG A 180 8.25 -20.27 -11.95
C ARG A 180 7.94 -18.78 -11.80
N ARG A 181 8.97 -17.99 -11.51
CA ARG A 181 8.82 -16.53 -11.45
C ARG A 181 8.28 -15.97 -12.76
N ALA A 182 8.83 -16.39 -13.91
CA ALA A 182 8.40 -15.91 -15.22
C ALA A 182 6.93 -16.27 -15.51
N GLU A 183 6.45 -17.44 -15.10
CA GLU A 183 5.03 -17.83 -15.23
C GLU A 183 4.11 -16.87 -14.46
N ILE A 184 4.42 -16.55 -13.20
CA ILE A 184 3.65 -15.61 -12.39
C ILE A 184 3.69 -14.20 -13.00
N MET A 185 4.87 -13.74 -13.40
CA MET A 185 5.03 -12.42 -14.06
C MET A 185 4.23 -12.33 -15.36
N ALA A 186 4.17 -13.41 -16.15
CA ALA A 186 3.34 -13.47 -17.34
C ALA A 186 1.84 -13.41 -17.05
N LEU A 187 1.38 -13.98 -15.93
CA LEU A 187 -0.01 -13.86 -15.48
C LEU A 187 -0.34 -12.42 -15.02
N ILE A 188 0.58 -11.74 -14.38
CA ILE A 188 0.45 -10.32 -13.98
C ILE A 188 0.35 -9.46 -15.24
N SER A 189 1.27 -9.58 -16.19
CA SER A 189 1.34 -8.75 -17.40
C SER A 189 0.13 -8.92 -18.36
N ARG A 190 -0.64 -10.01 -18.26
CA ARG A 190 -1.87 -10.20 -19.05
C ARG A 190 -3.00 -9.25 -18.71
N SER A 191 -2.91 -8.53 -17.58
CA SER A 191 -3.89 -7.52 -17.13
C SER A 191 -4.01 -6.34 -18.10
N GLU A 192 -2.91 -5.88 -18.67
CA GLU A 192 -2.84 -4.68 -19.53
C GLU A 192 -3.63 -4.79 -20.87
N ARG A 193 -4.12 -5.99 -21.23
CA ARG A 193 -4.82 -6.24 -22.49
C ARG A 193 -6.36 -6.19 -22.42
N ARG A 194 -6.93 -5.78 -21.29
CA ARG A 194 -8.38 -5.66 -21.08
C ARG A 194 -8.81 -4.20 -20.91
N GLY A 195 -8.27 -3.29 -21.70
CA GLY A 195 -8.71 -1.90 -21.86
C GLY A 195 -9.61 -1.73 -23.05
#